data_140b5187104d50fb9963a100484fcb9d
#
_entry.id   140b5187104d50fb9963a100484fcb9d
#
_cell.length_a   1.000
_cell.length_b   1.000
_cell.length_c   1.000
_cell.angle_alpha   90.00
_cell.angle_beta   90.00
_cell.angle_gamma   90.00
#
_symmetry.space_group_name_H-M   'P 1'
#
loop_
_entity.id
_entity.type
_entity.pdbx_description
1 polymer ?
#
loop_
_entity_poly.entity_id
_entity_poly.type
_entity_poly.pdbx_seq_one_letter_code
_entity_poly.pdbx_strand_id
1 'polypeptide(L)'
;MKSKYVPQKIAAEYFSVSERTLLTMRQTGMLIEGSCWRRKIPQNPNSHVLYNLDACEEVLIGLQRARSMEQDLLVRDKEVSSA
;
A
#
# COMPACT_ATOMS: atom_id res chain seq x y z
N MET A 1 -10.27 -20.53 -8.84
CA MET A 1 -9.32 -19.87 -7.96
C MET A 1 -9.93 -18.69 -7.26
N LYS A 2 -9.72 -18.62 -5.97
CA LYS A 2 -10.32 -17.54 -5.20
C LYS A 2 -9.52 -16.27 -5.34
N SER A 3 -10.20 -15.21 -5.72
CA SER A 3 -9.61 -13.90 -5.77
C SER A 3 -9.49 -13.35 -4.34
N LYS A 4 -8.36 -12.72 -4.04
CA LYS A 4 -8.17 -12.09 -2.72
C LYS A 4 -8.53 -10.62 -2.77
N TYR A 5 -9.43 -10.27 -3.64
CA TYR A 5 -9.93 -8.90 -3.73
C TYR A 5 -10.98 -8.66 -2.66
N VAL A 6 -10.81 -7.59 -1.91
CA VAL A 6 -11.72 -7.22 -0.82
C VAL A 6 -12.10 -5.76 -0.93
N PRO A 7 -13.24 -5.37 -0.33
CA PRO A 7 -13.64 -3.96 -0.31
C PRO A 7 -12.65 -3.10 0.46
N GLN A 8 -12.70 -1.80 0.22
CA GLN A 8 -11.80 -0.85 0.85
C GLN A 8 -11.84 -0.93 2.38
N LYS A 9 -13.01 -1.08 2.95
CA LYS A 9 -13.14 -1.17 4.41
C LYS A 9 -12.36 -2.35 4.97
N ILE A 10 -12.49 -3.50 4.32
CA ILE A 10 -11.81 -4.71 4.77
C ILE A 10 -10.30 -4.57 4.57
N ALA A 11 -9.88 -4.02 3.45
CA ALA A 11 -8.46 -3.80 3.19
C ALA A 11 -7.85 -2.87 4.23
N ALA A 12 -8.56 -1.79 4.56
CA ALA A 12 -8.09 -0.85 5.58
C ALA A 12 -7.92 -1.54 6.93
N GLU A 13 -8.86 -2.37 7.30
CA GLU A 13 -8.78 -3.13 8.55
C GLU A 13 -7.60 -4.10 8.53
N TYR A 14 -7.42 -4.77 7.40
CA TYR A 14 -6.32 -5.72 7.26
C TYR A 14 -4.95 -5.05 7.44
N PHE A 15 -4.80 -3.86 6.87
CA PHE A 15 -3.52 -3.13 6.94
C PHE A 15 -3.44 -2.22 8.15
N SER A 16 -4.49 -2.16 8.98
CA SER A 16 -4.55 -1.31 10.16
C SER A 16 -4.35 0.17 9.85
N VAL A 17 -4.95 0.59 8.75
CA VAL A 17 -4.94 2.01 8.35
C VAL A 17 -6.38 2.48 8.16
N SER A 18 -6.56 3.79 8.10
CA SER A 18 -7.89 4.34 7.81
C SER A 18 -8.21 4.16 6.32
N GLU A 19 -9.49 4.18 6.00
CA GLU A 19 -9.89 4.11 4.60
C GLU A 19 -9.35 5.30 3.82
N ARG A 20 -9.26 6.44 4.46
CA ARG A 20 -8.71 7.64 3.84
C ARG A 20 -7.24 7.47 3.50
N THR A 21 -6.48 6.87 4.40
CA THR A 21 -5.06 6.59 4.14
C THR A 21 -4.91 5.66 2.94
N LEU A 22 -5.75 4.62 2.90
CA LEU A 22 -5.72 3.67 1.79
C LEU A 22 -6.09 4.35 0.47
N LEU A 23 -7.09 5.23 0.50
CA LEU A 23 -7.47 6.01 -0.66
C LEU A 23 -6.33 6.89 -1.15
N THR A 24 -5.64 7.53 -0.22
CA THR A 24 -4.49 8.37 -0.56
C THR A 24 -3.39 7.56 -1.22
N MET A 25 -3.10 6.38 -0.67
CA MET A 25 -2.09 5.50 -1.27
C MET A 25 -2.45 5.10 -2.69
N ARG A 26 -3.74 4.86 -2.95
CA ARG A 26 -4.21 4.54 -4.28
C ARG A 26 -4.09 5.73 -5.22
N GLN A 27 -4.46 6.90 -4.75
CA GLN A 27 -4.45 8.10 -5.58
C GLN A 27 -3.04 8.60 -5.89
N THR A 28 -2.10 8.38 -5.00
CA THR A 28 -0.72 8.82 -5.22
C THR A 28 0.08 7.86 -6.08
N GLY A 29 -0.51 6.72 -6.45
CA GLY A 29 0.18 5.76 -7.29
C GLY A 29 1.00 4.73 -6.55
N MET A 30 0.98 4.76 -5.22
CA MET A 30 1.65 3.72 -4.43
C MET A 30 1.08 2.34 -4.73
N LEU A 31 -0.24 2.28 -4.84
CA LEU A 31 -0.93 1.04 -5.18
C LEU A 31 -1.35 1.11 -6.63
N ILE A 32 -0.78 0.24 -7.44
CA ILE A 32 -0.94 0.29 -8.89
C ILE A 32 -2.25 -0.36 -9.30
N GLU A 33 -3.00 0.33 -10.13
CA GLU A 33 -4.26 -0.19 -10.66
C GLU A 33 -4.00 -1.44 -11.47
N GLY A 34 -4.88 -2.42 -11.30
CA GLY A 34 -4.74 -3.69 -11.99
C GLY A 34 -3.97 -4.72 -11.18
N SER A 35 -2.90 -4.31 -10.53
CA SER A 35 -2.11 -5.20 -9.67
C SER A 35 -2.59 -5.19 -8.23
N CYS A 36 -2.74 -4.00 -7.66
CA CYS A 36 -3.09 -3.85 -6.25
C CYS A 36 -4.57 -3.62 -6.03
N TRP A 37 -5.23 -2.99 -6.98
CA TRP A 37 -6.65 -2.69 -6.84
C TRP A 37 -7.30 -2.63 -8.21
N ARG A 38 -8.60 -2.80 -8.22
CA ARG A 38 -9.39 -2.66 -9.45
C ARG A 38 -10.80 -2.28 -9.08
N ARG A 39 -11.53 -1.74 -10.06
CA ARG A 39 -12.94 -1.46 -9.85
C ARG A 39 -13.74 -2.73 -10.04
N LYS A 40 -14.77 -2.89 -9.23
CA LYS A 40 -15.65 -4.05 -9.34
C LYS A 40 -16.23 -4.15 -10.74
N ILE A 41 -16.64 -3.01 -11.28
CA ILE A 41 -17.11 -2.91 -12.66
C ILE A 41 -16.14 -1.99 -13.39
N PRO A 42 -15.20 -2.50 -14.18
CA PRO A 42 -14.13 -1.68 -14.77
C PRO A 42 -14.63 -0.50 -15.60
N GLN A 43 -15.78 -0.66 -16.23
CA GLN A 43 -16.33 0.38 -17.10
C GLN A 43 -17.07 1.47 -16.33
N ASN A 44 -17.29 1.27 -15.06
CA ASN A 44 -18.04 2.23 -14.24
C ASN A 44 -17.11 2.91 -13.25
N PRO A 45 -16.75 4.18 -13.47
CA PRO A 45 -15.83 4.87 -12.57
C PRO A 45 -16.37 5.08 -11.17
N ASN A 46 -17.69 4.91 -10.98
CA ASN A 46 -18.29 5.02 -9.66
C ASN A 46 -18.46 3.69 -8.96
N SER A 47 -18.04 2.60 -9.57
CA SER A 47 -18.17 1.30 -8.92
C SER A 47 -17.19 1.19 -7.76
N HIS A 48 -17.47 0.27 -6.86
CA HIS A 48 -16.60 0.03 -5.71
C HIS A 48 -15.22 -0.41 -6.15
N VAL A 49 -14.22 -0.04 -5.36
CA VAL A 49 -12.84 -0.45 -5.60
C VAL A 49 -12.56 -1.67 -4.73
N LEU A 50 -11.93 -2.66 -5.34
CA LEU A 50 -11.53 -3.87 -4.65
C LEU A 50 -10.00 -3.93 -4.60
N TYR A 51 -9.46 -4.36 -3.47
CA TYR A 51 -8.03 -4.40 -3.23
C TYR A 51 -7.53 -5.83 -3.16
N ASN A 52 -6.41 -6.10 -3.82
CA ASN A 52 -5.73 -7.38 -3.73
C ASN A 52 -4.78 -7.32 -2.55
N LEU A 53 -5.14 -8.01 -1.47
CA LEU A 53 -4.36 -7.93 -0.22
C LEU A 53 -2.91 -8.37 -0.42
N ASP A 54 -2.70 -9.46 -1.15
CA ASP A 54 -1.34 -9.97 -1.36
C ASP A 54 -0.47 -8.97 -2.12
N ALA A 55 -0.99 -8.44 -3.22
CA ALA A 55 -0.24 -7.50 -4.04
C ALA A 55 0.03 -6.20 -3.29
N CYS A 56 -0.97 -5.69 -2.57
CA CYS A 56 -0.80 -4.48 -1.77
C CYS A 56 0.23 -4.70 -0.67
N GLU A 57 0.19 -5.85 -0.01
CA GLU A 57 1.13 -6.16 1.04
C GLU A 57 2.57 -6.19 0.52
N GLU A 58 2.79 -6.80 -0.63
CA GLU A 58 4.12 -6.83 -1.22
C GLU A 58 4.64 -5.43 -1.53
N VAL A 59 3.78 -4.58 -2.06
CA VAL A 59 4.19 -3.20 -2.36
C VAL A 59 4.53 -2.46 -1.08
N LEU A 60 3.71 -2.58 -0.06
CA LEU A 60 3.93 -1.87 1.20
C LEU A 60 5.18 -2.38 1.91
N ILE A 61 5.41 -3.68 1.89
CA ILE A 61 6.63 -4.24 2.48
C ILE A 61 7.85 -3.74 1.72
N GLY A 62 7.80 -3.71 0.40
CA GLY A 62 8.89 -3.22 -0.42
C GLY A 62 9.22 -1.77 -0.13
N LEU A 63 8.21 -0.92 -0.01
CA LEU A 63 8.41 0.48 0.31
C LEU A 63 8.99 0.65 1.71
N GLN A 64 8.51 -0.13 2.66
CA GLN A 64 9.00 -0.07 4.03
C GLN A 64 10.46 -0.49 4.10
N ARG A 65 10.85 -1.54 3.38
CA ARG A 65 12.24 -1.99 3.36
C ARG A 65 13.17 -0.94 2.79
N ALA A 66 12.77 -0.32 1.68
CA ALA A 66 13.57 0.72 1.07
C ALA A 66 13.75 1.90 2.03
N ARG A 67 12.67 2.28 2.71
CA ARG A 67 12.71 3.38 3.66
C ARG A 67 13.58 3.05 4.87
N SER A 68 13.48 1.82 5.36
CA SER A 68 14.30 1.38 6.48
C SER A 68 15.78 1.39 6.14
N MET A 69 16.12 0.96 4.95
CA MET A 69 17.52 0.99 4.50
C MET A 69 18.04 2.41 4.44
N GLU A 70 17.26 3.33 3.91
CA GLU A 70 17.65 4.74 3.88
C GLU A 70 17.84 5.30 5.28
N GLN A 71 16.92 4.99 6.17
CA GLN A 71 17.00 5.46 7.55
C GLN A 71 18.20 4.87 8.27
N ASP A 72 18.52 3.62 8.03
CA ASP A 72 19.69 2.98 8.62
C ASP A 72 20.96 3.70 8.21
N LEU A 73 21.07 4.02 6.94
CA LEU A 73 22.24 4.76 6.46
C LEU A 73 22.34 6.14 7.11
N LEU A 74 21.22 6.83 7.23
CA LEU A 74 21.18 8.15 7.85
C LEU A 74 21.50 8.08 9.33
N VAL A 75 20.98 7.07 10.01
CA VAL A 75 21.22 6.90 11.44
C VAL A 75 22.69 6.59 11.68
N ARG A 76 23.30 5.77 10.84
CA ARG A 76 24.74 5.49 10.97
C ARG A 76 25.57 6.75 10.84
N ASP A 77 25.23 7.58 9.87
CA ASP A 77 25.90 8.85 9.70
C ASP A 77 25.79 9.72 10.94
N LYS A 78 24.59 9.75 11.52
CA LYS A 78 24.38 10.53 12.74
C LYS A 78 25.15 9.96 13.92
N GLU A 79 25.17 8.65 14.04
CA GLU A 79 25.90 8.00 15.11
C GLU A 79 27.39 8.31 15.02
N VAL A 80 27.92 8.22 13.82
CA VAL A 80 29.33 8.54 13.59
C VAL A 80 29.61 9.99 13.95
N SER A 81 28.71 10.89 13.56
CA SER A 81 28.92 12.31 13.86
C SER A 81 28.76 12.64 15.32
N SER A 82 27.93 11.90 16.05
CA SER A 82 27.75 12.19 17.47
C SER A 82 28.79 11.52 18.35
N ALA A 83 29.44 10.55 17.80
CA ALA A 83 30.53 9.92 18.53
C ALA A 83 31.81 10.70 18.37
#